data_23e7a9655e7c1bb056522e5be8f4ae4f
#
_entry.id   23e7a9655e7c1bb056522e5be8f4ae4f
#
_cell.length_a   1.000
_cell.length_b   1.000
_cell.length_c   1.000
_cell.angle_alpha   90.00
_cell.angle_beta   90.00
_cell.angle_gamma   90.00
#
_symmetry.space_group_name_H-M   'P 1'
#
loop_
_entity.id
_entity.type
_entity.pdbx_description
1 polymer ?
#
loop_
_entity_poly.entity_id
_entity_poly.type
_entity_poly.pdbx_seq_one_letter_code
_entity_poly.pdbx_strand_id
1 'polypeptide(L)'
;MWIVELALKRPHTFIVMALAIAMFGIISIKDIAVDIFPQIDIPIVSCVWTYTGMSPYYIEKLVTGVTETWLTSTVNGIEHIESMSVSGISVIKVYLHKGSDLGQAVAMVTSVGNAVLDWLPPGITPPFTTISSATDVPVIQLGINSKTLSEAELFDIANNFVRVQLAVIQGATIPFPYGGKYREVLIDLDPQALYATNLSAQDVVNAVNAQSIIAPSGTAKLGTYEYIMTLNNTPRVIDHLNNIPIKSYKGAMVFVRDVANVHDGYQPQLNIVNQDGRRAVLFNILRNGSASTMGVVNALKAALPRIKSIVPPACNIEILTDQSIFVRECIGEVVREALTAAGLTALMILALLGSWRSTLVVATSIPLAMFASIICLKACGETINSMTLGGLALAVGMLVDDATVEIENVHRNLGAGKNIERAILDGAQQVALPALVSTLAICIVFVPLIFLSEPSRSLFVPLGMAVIFAMLASYGLSRTVVPLMCKTLLGSEHEHKAPHSPPREQPQELSAVNWIPPSATAHEKGGRKPTRH
;
A
#
# COMPACT_ATOMS: atom_id res chain seq x y z
N MET A 1 -16.26 -26.38 -26.33
CA MET A 1 -15.09 -26.95 -27.02
C MET A 1 -14.53 -26.09 -28.15
N TRP A 2 -15.30 -25.14 -28.68
CA TRP A 2 -14.85 -24.22 -29.73
C TRP A 2 -13.50 -23.51 -29.42
N ILE A 3 -13.20 -23.20 -28.16
CA ILE A 3 -11.94 -22.54 -27.76
C ILE A 3 -10.73 -23.46 -28.00
N VAL A 4 -10.82 -24.73 -27.60
CA VAL A 4 -9.74 -25.71 -27.79
C VAL A 4 -9.53 -26.00 -29.29
N GLU A 5 -10.63 -26.15 -30.05
CA GLU A 5 -10.55 -26.29 -31.52
C GLU A 5 -9.92 -25.06 -32.19
N LEU A 6 -10.28 -23.86 -31.71
CA LEU A 6 -9.72 -22.61 -32.21
C LEU A 6 -8.21 -22.53 -31.88
N ALA A 7 -7.82 -22.94 -30.67
CA ALA A 7 -6.40 -23.00 -30.28
C ALA A 7 -5.59 -23.95 -31.15
N LEU A 8 -6.13 -25.14 -31.47
CA LEU A 8 -5.48 -26.11 -32.32
C LEU A 8 -5.44 -25.67 -33.79
N LYS A 9 -6.48 -24.94 -34.29
CA LYS A 9 -6.54 -24.44 -35.68
C LYS A 9 -5.70 -23.16 -35.88
N ARG A 10 -5.50 -22.33 -34.84
CA ARG A 10 -4.73 -21.08 -34.93
C ARG A 10 -3.63 -21.01 -33.86
N PRO A 11 -2.62 -21.90 -33.94
CA PRO A 11 -1.59 -22.01 -32.89
C PRO A 11 -0.81 -20.71 -32.66
N HIS A 12 -0.45 -20.00 -33.74
CA HIS A 12 0.34 -18.78 -33.66
C HIS A 12 -0.37 -17.66 -32.83
N THR A 13 -1.70 -17.56 -32.89
CA THR A 13 -2.45 -16.58 -32.14
C THR A 13 -2.31 -16.79 -30.61
N PHE A 14 -2.39 -18.04 -30.18
CA PHE A 14 -2.30 -18.38 -28.75
C PHE A 14 -0.85 -18.37 -28.25
N ILE A 15 0.14 -18.65 -29.09
CA ILE A 15 1.57 -18.44 -28.74
C ILE A 15 1.84 -16.94 -28.54
N VAL A 16 1.38 -16.09 -29.47
CA VAL A 16 1.52 -14.63 -29.32
C VAL A 16 0.80 -14.12 -28.08
N MET A 17 -0.40 -14.65 -27.77
CA MET A 17 -1.12 -14.32 -26.55
C MET A 17 -0.32 -14.71 -25.29
N ALA A 18 0.25 -15.92 -25.26
CA ALA A 18 1.08 -16.36 -24.13
C ALA A 18 2.33 -15.48 -23.94
N LEU A 19 3.01 -15.15 -25.05
CA LEU A 19 4.15 -14.23 -25.03
C LEU A 19 3.75 -12.82 -24.61
N ALA A 20 2.57 -12.34 -25.04
CA ALA A 20 2.03 -11.05 -24.61
C ALA A 20 1.74 -11.05 -23.11
N ILE A 21 1.12 -12.10 -22.55
CA ILE A 21 0.89 -12.24 -21.10
C ILE A 21 2.23 -12.20 -20.35
N ALA A 22 3.23 -12.93 -20.82
CA ALA A 22 4.55 -12.93 -20.18
C ALA A 22 5.21 -11.53 -20.23
N MET A 23 5.17 -10.87 -21.39
CA MET A 23 5.75 -9.53 -21.58
C MET A 23 5.02 -8.48 -20.72
N PHE A 24 3.69 -8.41 -20.81
CA PHE A 24 2.90 -7.47 -19.99
C PHE A 24 2.96 -7.79 -18.50
N GLY A 25 3.08 -9.08 -18.13
CA GLY A 25 3.29 -9.49 -16.75
C GLY A 25 4.59 -8.94 -16.18
N ILE A 26 5.70 -9.07 -16.90
CA ILE A 26 7.01 -8.53 -16.49
C ILE A 26 6.96 -6.99 -16.40
N ILE A 27 6.32 -6.32 -17.36
CA ILE A 27 6.14 -4.87 -17.31
C ILE A 27 5.27 -4.48 -16.11
N SER A 28 4.17 -5.20 -15.88
CA SER A 28 3.28 -4.93 -14.74
C SER A 28 3.99 -5.08 -13.39
N ILE A 29 4.84 -6.08 -13.21
CA ILE A 29 5.65 -6.25 -11.97
C ILE A 29 6.59 -5.07 -11.73
N LYS A 30 7.15 -4.47 -12.79
CA LYS A 30 8.05 -3.31 -12.65
C LYS A 30 7.32 -2.02 -12.30
N ASP A 31 6.10 -1.85 -12.82
CA ASP A 31 5.36 -0.59 -12.73
C ASP A 31 4.32 -0.56 -11.60
N ILE A 32 3.89 -1.73 -11.10
CA ILE A 32 2.91 -1.81 -10.01
C ILE A 32 3.52 -1.29 -8.71
N ALA A 33 2.75 -0.51 -7.95
CA ALA A 33 3.20 -0.03 -6.64
C ALA A 33 3.37 -1.21 -5.68
N VAL A 34 4.44 -1.18 -4.90
CA VAL A 34 4.77 -2.22 -3.92
C VAL A 34 4.70 -1.63 -2.53
N ASP A 35 3.84 -2.20 -1.70
CA ASP A 35 3.49 -1.72 -0.38
C ASP A 35 3.53 -2.85 0.67
N ILE A 36 3.39 -2.51 1.94
CA ILE A 36 3.26 -3.49 3.02
C ILE A 36 1.82 -3.97 3.14
N PHE A 37 0.91 -3.00 3.24
CA PHE A 37 -0.53 -3.25 3.36
C PHE A 37 -1.26 -2.72 2.15
N PRO A 38 -2.41 -3.30 1.79
CA PRO A 38 -3.32 -2.70 0.83
C PRO A 38 -3.77 -1.32 1.32
N GLN A 39 -4.19 -0.47 0.41
CA GLN A 39 -4.76 0.82 0.78
C GLN A 39 -6.06 0.60 1.55
N ILE A 40 -6.12 1.16 2.76
CA ILE A 40 -7.35 1.20 3.55
C ILE A 40 -7.97 2.57 3.32
N ASP A 41 -8.96 2.62 2.44
CA ASP A 41 -9.67 3.85 2.07
C ASP A 41 -10.74 4.20 3.12
N ILE A 42 -10.30 4.40 4.36
CA ILE A 42 -11.13 5.01 5.40
C ILE A 42 -10.86 6.51 5.34
N PRO A 43 -11.85 7.32 4.95
CA PRO A 43 -11.69 8.76 4.89
C PRO A 43 -11.65 9.35 6.30
N ILE A 44 -10.48 9.87 6.72
CA ILE A 44 -10.27 10.46 8.03
C ILE A 44 -9.82 11.90 7.85
N VAL A 45 -10.48 12.83 8.55
CA VAL A 45 -10.05 14.22 8.66
C VAL A 45 -9.59 14.47 10.08
N SER A 46 -8.34 14.86 10.25
CA SER A 46 -7.76 15.21 11.55
C SER A 46 -7.78 16.71 11.75
N CYS A 47 -8.32 17.14 12.89
CA CYS A 47 -8.34 18.53 13.36
C CYS A 47 -7.47 18.63 14.61
N VAL A 48 -6.38 19.39 14.55
CA VAL A 48 -5.40 19.51 15.63
C VAL A 48 -5.40 20.92 16.18
N TRP A 49 -5.75 21.06 17.45
CA TRP A 49 -5.65 22.30 18.20
C TRP A 49 -4.37 22.33 19.01
N THR A 50 -3.75 23.50 19.09
CA THR A 50 -2.60 23.74 19.96
C THR A 50 -2.85 24.93 20.89
N TYR A 51 -2.67 24.70 22.19
CA TYR A 51 -2.76 25.75 23.20
C TYR A 51 -1.75 25.46 24.32
N THR A 52 -0.52 25.88 24.08
CA THR A 52 0.63 25.55 24.92
C THR A 52 0.40 25.95 26.39
N GLY A 53 0.70 25.05 27.32
CA GLY A 53 0.58 25.28 28.76
C GLY A 53 -0.77 24.91 29.40
N MET A 54 -1.80 24.59 28.58
CA MET A 54 -3.09 24.14 29.14
C MET A 54 -3.02 22.64 29.49
N SER A 55 -3.56 22.28 30.68
CA SER A 55 -3.60 20.87 31.11
C SER A 55 -4.57 20.05 30.28
N PRO A 56 -4.37 18.70 30.16
CA PRO A 56 -5.24 17.82 29.38
C PRO A 56 -6.72 17.93 29.77
N TYR A 57 -7.02 18.07 31.04
CA TYR A 57 -8.38 18.20 31.55
C TYR A 57 -9.10 19.45 31.02
N TYR A 58 -8.41 20.60 30.97
CA TYR A 58 -9.00 21.82 30.42
C TYR A 58 -9.02 21.80 28.88
N ILE A 59 -8.03 21.19 28.21
CA ILE A 59 -8.08 20.96 26.77
C ILE A 59 -9.31 20.14 26.41
N GLU A 60 -9.57 19.03 27.11
CA GLU A 60 -10.75 18.20 26.89
C GLU A 60 -12.05 19.01 27.02
N LYS A 61 -12.23 19.71 28.15
CA LYS A 61 -13.49 20.41 28.44
C LYS A 61 -13.74 21.65 27.61
N LEU A 62 -12.71 22.45 27.38
CA LEU A 62 -12.84 23.77 26.78
C LEU A 62 -12.56 23.81 25.28
N VAL A 63 -11.84 22.83 24.75
CA VAL A 63 -11.44 22.79 23.33
C VAL A 63 -12.03 21.58 22.63
N THR A 64 -11.68 20.37 23.09
CA THR A 64 -12.07 19.13 22.44
C THR A 64 -13.57 18.93 22.42
N GLY A 65 -14.23 18.94 23.61
CA GLY A 65 -15.67 18.68 23.71
C GLY A 65 -16.52 19.73 23.00
N VAL A 66 -16.10 21.02 23.04
CA VAL A 66 -16.79 22.08 22.30
C VAL A 66 -16.67 21.83 20.79
N THR A 67 -15.46 21.53 20.30
CA THR A 67 -15.23 21.27 18.88
C THR A 67 -15.99 20.03 18.39
N GLU A 68 -15.98 18.92 19.16
CA GLU A 68 -16.73 17.70 18.82
C GLU A 68 -18.24 17.95 18.69
N THR A 69 -18.81 18.73 19.60
CA THR A 69 -20.23 19.09 19.56
C THR A 69 -20.59 19.81 18.28
N TRP A 70 -19.77 20.75 17.84
CA TRP A 70 -19.98 21.47 16.59
C TRP A 70 -19.72 20.60 15.35
N LEU A 71 -18.69 19.75 15.36
CA LEU A 71 -18.40 18.84 14.28
C LEU A 71 -19.56 17.87 14.04
N THR A 72 -20.08 17.23 15.09
CA THR A 72 -21.18 16.27 14.99
C THR A 72 -22.47 16.88 14.47
N SER A 73 -22.70 18.18 14.67
CA SER A 73 -23.91 18.88 14.21
C SER A 73 -23.78 19.47 12.80
N THR A 74 -22.55 19.66 12.29
CA THR A 74 -22.32 20.43 11.07
C THR A 74 -21.73 19.61 9.94
N VAL A 75 -20.86 18.62 10.25
CA VAL A 75 -20.19 17.80 9.25
C VAL A 75 -21.06 16.61 8.87
N ASN A 76 -21.32 16.45 7.58
CA ASN A 76 -22.13 15.35 7.08
C ASN A 76 -21.29 14.08 6.86
N GLY A 77 -21.92 12.91 7.02
CA GLY A 77 -21.29 11.63 6.71
C GLY A 77 -20.29 11.14 7.74
N ILE A 78 -20.35 11.62 8.97
CA ILE A 78 -19.54 11.12 10.09
C ILE A 78 -20.01 9.72 10.45
N GLU A 79 -19.07 8.78 10.52
CA GLU A 79 -19.26 7.44 11.07
C GLU A 79 -19.06 7.47 12.58
N HIS A 80 -17.92 8.01 13.03
CA HIS A 80 -17.60 8.24 14.43
C HIS A 80 -16.48 9.29 14.56
N ILE A 81 -16.26 9.76 15.78
CA ILE A 81 -15.17 10.69 16.12
C ILE A 81 -14.33 10.05 17.22
N GLU A 82 -13.00 10.11 17.04
CA GLU A 82 -12.03 9.78 18.07
C GLU A 82 -11.25 11.03 18.44
N SER A 83 -11.07 11.28 19.71
CA SER A 83 -10.27 12.41 20.16
C SER A 83 -9.25 12.02 21.23
N MET A 84 -8.16 12.78 21.27
CA MET A 84 -7.10 12.65 22.25
C MET A 84 -6.70 14.03 22.75
N SER A 85 -6.84 14.26 24.06
CA SER A 85 -6.44 15.49 24.73
C SER A 85 -5.17 15.26 25.56
N VAL A 86 -4.11 15.95 25.21
CA VAL A 86 -2.83 15.94 25.93
C VAL A 86 -2.47 17.35 26.38
N SER A 87 -1.38 17.52 27.14
CA SER A 87 -0.95 18.85 27.57
C SER A 87 -0.71 19.79 26.40
N GLY A 88 -1.50 20.83 26.27
CA GLY A 88 -1.40 21.83 25.21
C GLY A 88 -1.86 21.42 23.83
N ILE A 89 -2.37 20.20 23.60
CA ILE A 89 -2.76 19.71 22.28
C ILE A 89 -4.07 18.91 22.37
N SER A 90 -4.99 19.18 21.44
CA SER A 90 -6.16 18.33 21.14
C SER A 90 -6.05 17.80 19.73
N VAL A 91 -6.19 16.49 19.56
CA VAL A 91 -6.25 15.83 18.25
C VAL A 91 -7.63 15.20 18.13
N ILE A 92 -8.40 15.64 17.15
CA ILE A 92 -9.76 15.15 16.88
C ILE A 92 -9.73 14.51 15.48
N LYS A 93 -10.01 13.22 15.41
CA LYS A 93 -10.10 12.45 14.16
C LYS A 93 -11.56 12.20 13.83
N VAL A 94 -11.98 12.71 12.70
CA VAL A 94 -13.34 12.53 12.17
C VAL A 94 -13.29 11.42 11.12
N TYR A 95 -13.87 10.27 11.44
CA TYR A 95 -14.03 9.14 10.54
C TYR A 95 -15.32 9.32 9.77
N LEU A 96 -15.24 9.23 8.45
CA LEU A 96 -16.36 9.42 7.56
C LEU A 96 -16.78 8.10 6.91
N HIS A 97 -18.05 7.99 6.52
CA HIS A 97 -18.52 6.83 5.77
C HIS A 97 -17.81 6.71 4.42
N LYS A 98 -17.60 5.47 3.96
CA LYS A 98 -16.99 5.18 2.67
C LYS A 98 -17.75 5.88 1.52
N GLY A 99 -16.99 6.54 0.65
CA GLY A 99 -17.56 7.31 -0.48
C GLY A 99 -17.89 8.77 -0.15
N SER A 100 -17.65 9.23 1.08
CA SER A 100 -17.75 10.66 1.41
C SER A 100 -16.68 11.45 0.67
N ASP A 101 -17.03 12.67 0.24
CA ASP A 101 -16.09 13.61 -0.38
C ASP A 101 -15.15 14.19 0.71
N LEU A 102 -13.89 13.72 0.69
CA LEU A 102 -12.87 14.21 1.61
C LEU A 102 -12.60 15.72 1.47
N GLY A 103 -12.67 16.27 0.25
CA GLY A 103 -12.46 17.70 0.03
C GLY A 103 -13.54 18.52 0.70
N GLN A 104 -14.80 18.13 0.55
CA GLN A 104 -15.93 18.75 1.22
C GLN A 104 -15.81 18.61 2.75
N ALA A 105 -15.45 17.43 3.24
CA ALA A 105 -15.30 17.20 4.67
C ALA A 105 -14.19 18.08 5.30
N VAL A 106 -13.04 18.19 4.66
CA VAL A 106 -11.95 19.10 5.10
C VAL A 106 -12.43 20.55 5.12
N ALA A 107 -13.16 20.99 4.10
CA ALA A 107 -13.72 22.35 4.07
C ALA A 107 -14.71 22.59 5.23
N MET A 108 -15.58 21.62 5.51
CA MET A 108 -16.54 21.69 6.61
C MET A 108 -15.83 21.70 7.97
N VAL A 109 -14.89 20.77 8.22
CA VAL A 109 -14.11 20.71 9.48
C VAL A 109 -13.33 22.01 9.70
N THR A 110 -12.71 22.55 8.63
CA THR A 110 -11.99 23.82 8.71
C THR A 110 -12.92 25.00 9.00
N SER A 111 -14.10 25.02 8.37
CA SER A 111 -15.13 26.04 8.61
C SER A 111 -15.62 26.01 10.07
N VAL A 112 -15.89 24.81 10.59
CA VAL A 112 -16.25 24.63 12.00
C VAL A 112 -15.13 25.09 12.91
N GLY A 113 -13.87 24.68 12.63
CA GLY A 113 -12.71 25.11 13.41
C GLY A 113 -12.58 26.63 13.52
N ASN A 114 -12.85 27.35 12.44
CA ASN A 114 -12.85 28.81 12.45
C ASN A 114 -14.09 29.41 13.18
N ALA A 115 -15.26 28.81 13.02
CA ALA A 115 -16.49 29.32 13.66
C ALA A 115 -16.50 29.13 15.18
N VAL A 116 -15.82 28.11 15.67
CA VAL A 116 -15.77 27.78 17.12
C VAL A 116 -14.78 28.66 17.87
N LEU A 117 -13.88 29.40 17.20
CA LEU A 117 -12.85 30.22 17.86
C LEU A 117 -13.41 31.19 18.92
N ASP A 118 -14.57 31.79 18.66
CA ASP A 118 -15.21 32.73 19.58
C ASP A 118 -15.73 32.07 20.89
N TRP A 119 -15.85 30.73 20.88
CA TRP A 119 -16.33 29.94 22.02
C TRP A 119 -15.17 29.29 22.79
N LEU A 120 -13.96 29.35 22.25
CA LEU A 120 -12.77 28.78 22.84
C LEU A 120 -12.01 29.77 23.70
N PRO A 121 -11.09 29.30 24.54
CA PRO A 121 -10.27 30.18 25.37
C PRO A 121 -9.53 31.23 24.55
N PRO A 122 -9.45 32.51 25.04
CA PRO A 122 -8.81 33.58 24.30
C PRO A 122 -7.32 33.30 24.05
N GLY A 123 -6.85 33.58 22.85
CA GLY A 123 -5.46 33.37 22.43
C GLY A 123 -5.18 32.02 21.80
N ILE A 124 -6.19 31.14 21.64
CA ILE A 124 -6.06 29.92 20.86
C ILE A 124 -5.96 30.26 19.35
N THR A 125 -5.12 29.55 18.64
CA THR A 125 -4.99 29.70 17.18
C THR A 125 -5.94 28.74 16.44
N PRO A 126 -6.35 29.08 15.18
CA PRO A 126 -7.14 28.17 14.36
C PRO A 126 -6.50 26.78 14.27
N PRO A 127 -7.32 25.71 14.16
CA PRO A 127 -6.79 24.37 14.15
C PRO A 127 -6.09 24.05 12.83
N PHE A 128 -5.10 23.18 12.89
CA PHE A 128 -4.52 22.55 11.70
C PHE A 128 -5.39 21.38 11.26
N THR A 129 -6.02 21.52 10.10
CA THR A 129 -6.86 20.46 9.52
C THR A 129 -6.11 19.75 8.41
N THR A 130 -6.07 18.42 8.46
CA THR A 130 -5.39 17.59 7.47
C THR A 130 -6.13 16.28 7.22
N ILE A 131 -5.92 15.71 6.04
CA ILE A 131 -6.37 14.35 5.73
C ILE A 131 -5.38 13.37 6.37
N SER A 132 -5.90 12.35 7.03
CA SER A 132 -5.13 11.25 7.59
C SER A 132 -5.59 9.93 6.97
N SER A 133 -4.70 8.97 6.86
CA SER A 133 -5.02 7.61 6.41
C SER A 133 -4.81 6.63 7.56
N ALA A 134 -5.62 5.59 7.63
CA ALA A 134 -5.42 4.49 8.57
C ALA A 134 -4.09 3.73 8.31
N THR A 135 -3.54 3.89 7.11
CA THR A 135 -2.26 3.30 6.68
C THR A 135 -1.06 4.25 6.77
N ASP A 136 -1.21 5.40 7.45
CA ASP A 136 -0.11 6.34 7.68
C ASP A 136 0.91 5.77 8.68
N VAL A 137 1.59 4.71 8.27
CA VAL A 137 2.69 4.09 9.02
C VAL A 137 4.02 4.57 8.44
N PRO A 138 5.00 4.94 9.28
CA PRO A 138 6.31 5.35 8.80
C PRO A 138 6.95 4.25 7.96
N VAL A 139 7.25 4.54 6.68
CA VAL A 139 7.93 3.59 5.78
C VAL A 139 9.40 3.46 6.09
N ILE A 140 9.99 4.52 6.66
CA ILE A 140 11.37 4.55 7.12
C ILE A 140 11.50 5.58 8.26
N GLN A 141 12.34 5.27 9.23
CA GLN A 141 12.65 6.17 10.34
C GLN A 141 14.13 6.53 10.32
N LEU A 142 14.41 7.83 10.41
CA LEU A 142 15.77 8.34 10.50
C LEU A 142 16.00 8.92 11.88
N GLY A 143 17.03 8.44 12.58
CA GLY A 143 17.51 9.03 13.82
C GLY A 143 18.70 9.94 13.56
N ILE A 144 18.72 11.08 14.23
CA ILE A 144 19.83 12.02 14.22
C ILE A 144 20.32 12.21 15.65
N ASN A 145 21.55 11.86 15.93
CA ASN A 145 22.17 12.05 17.23
C ASN A 145 23.52 12.79 17.11
N SER A 146 24.01 13.30 18.21
CA SER A 146 25.32 13.92 18.31
C SER A 146 25.96 13.65 19.66
N LYS A 147 27.32 13.67 19.68
CA LYS A 147 28.11 13.59 20.92
C LYS A 147 28.38 14.96 21.55
N THR A 148 28.33 16.00 20.75
CA THR A 148 28.85 17.34 21.10
C THR A 148 27.80 18.45 21.01
N LEU A 149 26.76 18.29 20.17
CA LEU A 149 25.71 19.27 19.99
C LEU A 149 24.62 19.14 21.08
N SER A 150 24.06 20.26 21.48
CA SER A 150 22.90 20.33 22.36
C SER A 150 21.62 19.83 21.64
N GLU A 151 20.59 19.47 22.40
CA GLU A 151 19.32 19.04 21.83
C GLU A 151 18.64 20.13 20.98
N ALA A 152 18.85 21.41 21.30
CA ALA A 152 18.30 22.54 20.56
C ALA A 152 19.03 22.73 19.21
N GLU A 153 20.35 22.70 19.20
CA GLU A 153 21.15 22.77 17.97
C GLU A 153 20.87 21.60 17.05
N LEU A 154 20.73 20.39 17.64
CA LEU A 154 20.43 19.18 16.88
C LEU A 154 19.04 19.29 16.22
N PHE A 155 18.05 19.84 16.93
CA PHE A 155 16.72 20.07 16.39
C PHE A 155 16.73 21.11 15.27
N ASP A 156 17.45 22.21 15.44
CA ASP A 156 17.59 23.26 14.41
C ASP A 156 18.21 22.70 13.13
N ILE A 157 19.25 21.90 13.24
CA ILE A 157 19.89 21.24 12.09
C ILE A 157 18.89 20.27 11.44
N ALA A 158 18.22 19.44 12.24
CA ALA A 158 17.24 18.48 11.75
C ALA A 158 16.10 19.18 10.99
N ASN A 159 15.48 20.18 11.59
CA ASN A 159 14.31 20.85 11.00
C ASN A 159 14.65 21.75 9.82
N ASN A 160 15.73 22.54 9.91
CA ASN A 160 16.02 23.57 8.93
C ASN A 160 16.88 23.07 7.75
N PHE A 161 17.68 22.02 7.94
CA PHE A 161 18.53 21.48 6.89
C PHE A 161 18.08 20.10 6.43
N VAL A 162 17.95 19.13 7.34
CA VAL A 162 17.64 17.75 6.95
C VAL A 162 16.22 17.62 6.43
N ARG A 163 15.23 18.14 7.14
CA ARG A 163 13.82 18.09 6.76
C ARG A 163 13.57 18.67 5.38
N VAL A 164 14.20 19.81 5.06
CA VAL A 164 14.05 20.48 3.77
C VAL A 164 14.56 19.59 2.62
N GLN A 165 15.69 18.90 2.81
CA GLN A 165 16.22 17.96 1.82
C GLN A 165 15.37 16.71 1.67
N LEU A 166 14.78 16.22 2.75
CA LEU A 166 13.86 15.09 2.73
C LEU A 166 12.54 15.43 2.02
N ALA A 167 12.02 16.64 2.19
CA ALA A 167 10.77 17.10 1.59
C ALA A 167 10.78 17.14 0.06
N VAL A 168 11.97 17.14 -0.58
CA VAL A 168 12.12 17.09 -2.04
C VAL A 168 11.90 15.67 -2.59
N ILE A 169 11.92 14.64 -1.73
CA ILE A 169 11.75 13.25 -2.16
C ILE A 169 10.30 13.03 -2.61
N GLN A 170 10.14 12.70 -3.88
CA GLN A 170 8.82 12.48 -4.46
C GLN A 170 8.10 11.29 -3.79
N GLY A 171 6.85 11.51 -3.42
CA GLY A 171 6.02 10.49 -2.77
C GLY A 171 6.26 10.32 -1.27
N ALA A 172 7.13 11.14 -0.66
CA ALA A 172 7.35 11.17 0.78
C ALA A 172 6.62 12.33 1.45
N THR A 173 6.05 12.10 2.61
CA THR A 173 5.54 13.13 3.53
C THR A 173 6.42 13.15 4.77
N ILE A 174 6.97 14.33 5.08
CA ILE A 174 7.91 14.52 6.20
C ILE A 174 7.24 15.37 7.26
N PRO A 175 6.68 14.77 8.32
CA PRO A 175 6.14 15.53 9.45
C PRO A 175 7.23 16.28 10.20
N PHE A 176 6.82 17.06 11.19
CA PHE A 176 7.76 17.67 12.15
C PHE A 176 8.55 16.55 12.86
N PRO A 177 9.84 16.77 13.13
CA PRO A 177 10.66 15.80 13.83
C PRO A 177 10.21 15.62 15.29
N TYR A 178 10.38 14.43 15.81
CA TYR A 178 10.17 14.10 17.23
C TYR A 178 11.48 14.22 17.99
N GLY A 179 11.38 14.56 19.28
CA GLY A 179 12.57 14.80 20.11
C GLY A 179 13.23 16.14 19.83
N GLY A 180 14.36 16.36 20.50
CA GLY A 180 15.04 17.65 20.46
C GLY A 180 14.29 18.74 21.26
N LYS A 181 14.77 19.97 21.15
CA LYS A 181 14.21 21.15 21.85
C LYS A 181 14.01 22.27 20.84
N TYR A 182 12.77 22.70 20.66
CA TYR A 182 12.46 23.85 19.80
C TYR A 182 12.92 25.13 20.49
N ARG A 183 13.89 25.84 19.87
CA ARG A 183 14.51 27.03 20.45
C ARG A 183 13.56 28.22 20.43
N GLU A 184 13.45 28.90 21.55
CA GLU A 184 12.69 30.12 21.72
C GLU A 184 13.41 31.08 22.65
N VAL A 185 13.11 32.39 22.52
CA VAL A 185 13.53 33.39 23.49
C VAL A 185 12.44 33.48 24.53
N LEU A 186 12.78 33.18 25.77
CA LEU A 186 11.87 33.24 26.92
C LEU A 186 11.99 34.57 27.66
N ILE A 187 10.85 35.07 28.06
CA ILE A 187 10.73 36.27 28.90
C ILE A 187 9.99 35.85 30.16
N ASP A 188 10.73 35.48 31.20
CA ASP A 188 10.17 35.03 32.48
C ASP A 188 9.81 36.23 33.33
N LEU A 189 8.52 36.41 33.56
CA LEU A 189 7.98 37.54 34.31
C LEU A 189 8.17 37.33 35.80
N ASP A 190 8.61 38.39 36.51
CA ASP A 190 8.60 38.43 37.99
C ASP A 190 7.27 39.03 38.48
N PRO A 191 6.38 38.20 39.09
CA PRO A 191 5.09 38.69 39.59
C PRO A 191 5.21 39.79 40.65
N GLN A 192 6.27 39.76 41.47
CA GLN A 192 6.47 40.76 42.55
C GLN A 192 6.90 42.10 41.95
N ALA A 193 7.80 42.08 40.96
CA ALA A 193 8.23 43.28 40.27
C ALA A 193 7.10 43.90 39.44
N LEU A 194 6.27 43.08 38.79
CA LEU A 194 5.06 43.55 38.08
C LEU A 194 4.09 44.23 39.04
N TYR A 195 3.83 43.63 40.19
CA TYR A 195 2.95 44.22 41.19
C TYR A 195 3.51 45.56 41.76
N ALA A 196 4.81 45.62 42.06
CA ALA A 196 5.48 46.82 42.57
C ALA A 196 5.45 47.98 41.57
N THR A 197 5.43 47.72 40.28
CA THR A 197 5.40 48.70 39.20
C THR A 197 4.00 48.96 38.65
N ASN A 198 2.98 48.30 39.21
CA ASN A 198 1.57 48.37 38.77
C ASN A 198 1.42 48.02 37.26
N LEU A 199 2.13 46.99 36.83
CA LEU A 199 2.07 46.44 35.47
C LEU A 199 1.39 45.07 35.46
N SER A 200 0.70 44.79 34.39
CA SER A 200 0.18 43.45 34.07
C SER A 200 1.12 42.70 33.13
N ALA A 201 1.01 41.37 33.12
CA ALA A 201 1.72 40.56 32.13
C ALA A 201 1.38 41.00 30.69
N GLN A 202 0.14 41.43 30.44
CA GLN A 202 -0.30 41.92 29.14
C GLN A 202 0.39 43.21 28.70
N ASP A 203 0.75 44.10 29.65
CA ASP A 203 1.51 45.32 29.32
C ASP A 203 2.89 44.95 28.77
N VAL A 204 3.54 43.93 29.34
CA VAL A 204 4.83 43.42 28.82
C VAL A 204 4.67 42.81 27.44
N VAL A 205 3.67 41.95 27.23
CA VAL A 205 3.37 41.34 25.93
C VAL A 205 3.12 42.42 24.86
N ASN A 206 2.30 43.44 25.20
CA ASN A 206 2.00 44.52 24.26
C ASN A 206 3.24 45.35 23.92
N ALA A 207 4.11 45.63 24.91
CA ALA A 207 5.33 46.38 24.68
C ALA A 207 6.32 45.61 23.78
N VAL A 208 6.51 44.32 24.03
CA VAL A 208 7.39 43.47 23.21
C VAL A 208 6.84 43.35 21.78
N ASN A 209 5.53 43.12 21.62
CA ASN A 209 4.90 43.05 20.29
C ASN A 209 5.00 44.36 19.52
N ALA A 210 4.80 45.49 20.19
CA ALA A 210 4.88 46.81 19.58
C ALA A 210 6.29 47.17 19.10
N GLN A 211 7.33 46.62 19.72
CA GLN A 211 8.74 46.90 19.38
C GLN A 211 9.41 45.80 18.57
N SER A 212 8.77 44.66 18.39
CA SER A 212 9.28 43.55 17.54
C SER A 212 8.54 43.51 16.20
N ILE A 213 8.49 44.65 15.51
CA ILE A 213 7.77 44.77 14.23
C ILE A 213 8.74 45.04 13.11
N ILE A 214 8.54 44.33 11.98
CA ILE A 214 9.08 44.65 10.67
C ILE A 214 7.91 45.19 9.84
N ALA A 215 7.86 46.51 9.65
CA ALA A 215 6.81 47.17 8.88
C ALA A 215 7.34 47.71 7.54
N PRO A 216 6.69 47.34 6.42
CA PRO A 216 7.00 47.97 5.13
C PRO A 216 6.58 49.45 5.18
N SER A 217 7.52 50.35 4.90
CA SER A 217 7.29 51.79 4.98
C SER A 217 7.23 52.48 3.60
N GLY A 218 7.03 51.64 2.54
CA GLY A 218 6.95 52.15 1.17
C GLY A 218 8.30 52.25 0.47
N THR A 219 8.37 53.10 -0.55
CA THR A 219 9.58 53.34 -1.36
C THR A 219 9.92 54.79 -1.42
N ALA A 220 11.21 55.14 -1.45
CA ALA A 220 11.71 56.48 -1.70
C ALA A 220 12.49 56.54 -3.04
N LYS A 221 12.11 57.44 -3.93
CA LYS A 221 12.82 57.67 -5.19
C LYS A 221 13.87 58.75 -5.01
N LEU A 222 15.13 58.37 -5.16
CA LEU A 222 16.28 59.29 -5.10
C LEU A 222 17.04 59.22 -6.42
N GLY A 223 16.83 60.20 -7.26
CA GLY A 223 17.39 60.24 -8.63
C GLY A 223 16.80 59.12 -9.49
N THR A 224 17.67 58.27 -10.03
CA THR A 224 17.30 57.11 -10.89
C THR A 224 17.06 55.81 -10.09
N TYR A 225 17.24 55.84 -8.77
CA TYR A 225 17.10 54.66 -7.92
C TYR A 225 15.85 54.77 -7.07
N GLU A 226 15.19 53.62 -6.88
CA GLU A 226 14.08 53.43 -5.94
C GLU A 226 14.56 52.58 -4.78
N TYR A 227 14.47 53.13 -3.57
CA TYR A 227 14.87 52.47 -2.31
C TYR A 227 13.64 51.97 -1.60
N ILE A 228 13.65 50.69 -1.24
CA ILE A 228 12.62 50.10 -0.38
C ILE A 228 12.91 50.53 1.06
N MET A 229 11.95 51.19 1.67
CA MET A 229 12.04 51.61 3.06
C MET A 229 11.35 50.57 3.95
N THR A 230 12.09 50.05 4.92
CA THR A 230 11.56 49.09 5.89
C THR A 230 11.89 49.59 7.29
N LEU A 231 10.85 49.70 8.13
CA LEU A 231 11.05 49.88 9.55
C LEU A 231 11.27 48.49 10.16
N ASN A 232 12.45 48.28 10.72
CA ASN A 232 12.79 47.04 11.41
C ASN A 232 13.25 47.42 12.83
N ASN A 233 12.34 47.24 13.78
CA ASN A 233 12.61 47.45 15.21
C ASN A 233 12.92 46.14 15.93
N THR A 234 12.97 44.98 15.23
CA THR A 234 13.22 43.70 15.83
C THR A 234 14.62 43.67 16.46
N PRO A 235 14.74 43.36 17.73
CA PRO A 235 16.03 43.23 18.40
C PRO A 235 16.89 42.17 17.76
N ARG A 236 18.12 42.51 17.41
CA ARG A 236 19.07 41.58 16.78
C ARG A 236 19.78 40.66 17.79
N VAL A 237 19.80 41.05 19.05
CA VAL A 237 20.46 40.34 20.14
C VAL A 237 19.45 40.24 21.28
N ILE A 238 19.44 39.12 21.98
CA ILE A 238 18.54 38.83 23.09
C ILE A 238 18.62 39.93 24.15
N ASP A 239 19.83 40.41 24.46
CA ASP A 239 20.03 41.51 25.42
C ASP A 239 19.30 42.81 25.08
N HIS A 240 19.02 43.07 23.80
CA HIS A 240 18.27 44.24 23.38
C HIS A 240 16.80 44.16 23.82
N LEU A 241 16.23 42.97 23.99
CA LEU A 241 14.88 42.80 24.54
C LEU A 241 14.77 43.30 25.97
N ASN A 242 15.84 43.21 26.75
CA ASN A 242 15.92 43.75 28.12
C ASN A 242 15.68 45.25 28.17
N ASN A 243 16.00 45.98 27.11
CA ASN A 243 15.92 47.44 27.05
C ASN A 243 14.62 47.97 26.42
N ILE A 244 13.64 47.09 26.15
CA ILE A 244 12.33 47.50 25.67
C ILE A 244 11.58 48.27 26.78
N PRO A 245 11.16 49.53 26.53
CA PRO A 245 10.35 50.31 27.49
C PRO A 245 8.91 49.78 27.49
N ILE A 246 8.34 49.54 28.67
CA ILE A 246 6.97 49.06 28.85
C ILE A 246 6.03 50.24 29.10
N LYS A 247 6.22 50.95 30.20
CA LYS A 247 5.34 52.04 30.63
C LYS A 247 6.06 52.96 31.61
N SER A 248 5.66 54.22 31.70
CA SER A 248 6.14 55.12 32.75
C SER A 248 5.38 54.90 34.07
N TYR A 249 6.11 54.73 35.18
CA TYR A 249 5.58 54.61 36.51
C TYR A 249 6.27 55.61 37.43
N LYS A 250 5.49 56.48 38.09
CA LYS A 250 5.98 57.54 38.97
C LYS A 250 7.06 58.46 38.34
N GLY A 251 6.96 58.68 37.01
CA GLY A 251 7.89 59.54 36.27
C GLY A 251 9.17 58.86 35.79
N ALA A 252 9.39 57.57 36.12
CA ALA A 252 10.48 56.74 35.61
C ALA A 252 9.97 55.75 34.58
N MET A 253 10.76 55.50 33.48
CA MET A 253 10.44 54.49 32.51
C MET A 253 10.80 53.08 33.06
N VAL A 254 9.84 52.15 33.01
CA VAL A 254 10.05 50.74 33.37
C VAL A 254 10.40 49.96 32.10
N PHE A 255 11.49 49.21 32.15
CA PHE A 255 11.97 48.36 31.06
C PHE A 255 11.69 46.88 31.32
N VAL A 256 11.77 46.04 30.29
CA VAL A 256 11.56 44.59 30.44
C VAL A 256 12.49 43.97 31.49
N ARG A 257 13.76 44.37 31.52
CA ARG A 257 14.74 43.92 32.56
C ARG A 257 14.36 44.22 34.02
N ASP A 258 13.48 45.18 34.22
CA ASP A 258 13.09 45.58 35.58
C ASP A 258 11.98 44.67 36.15
N VAL A 259 11.28 43.91 35.26
CA VAL A 259 10.11 43.07 35.61
C VAL A 259 10.18 41.66 35.05
N ALA A 260 11.23 41.34 34.28
CA ALA A 260 11.39 40.04 33.63
C ALA A 260 12.86 39.69 33.43
N ASN A 261 13.14 38.40 33.29
CA ASN A 261 14.43 37.86 32.87
C ASN A 261 14.31 37.32 31.45
N VAL A 262 15.11 37.87 30.53
CA VAL A 262 15.10 37.44 29.12
C VAL A 262 16.31 36.54 28.86
N HIS A 263 16.05 35.34 28.36
CA HIS A 263 17.11 34.38 28.07
C HIS A 263 16.76 33.49 26.86
N ASP A 264 17.78 32.87 26.32
CA ASP A 264 17.63 31.81 25.29
C ASP A 264 17.15 30.53 25.98
N GLY A 265 16.06 29.98 25.48
CA GLY A 265 15.43 28.82 26.07
C GLY A 265 14.80 27.91 25.03
N TYR A 266 13.82 27.13 25.45
CA TYR A 266 13.10 26.18 24.56
C TYR A 266 11.68 25.99 25.08
N GLN A 267 10.80 25.62 24.15
CA GLN A 267 9.43 25.23 24.52
C GLN A 267 9.42 24.06 25.48
N PRO A 268 8.37 23.93 26.33
CA PRO A 268 8.18 22.74 27.16
C PRO A 268 8.26 21.48 26.31
N GLN A 269 9.20 20.60 26.63
CA GLN A 269 9.44 19.37 25.85
C GLN A 269 8.32 18.36 26.12
N LEU A 270 7.53 18.04 25.09
CA LEU A 270 6.40 17.11 25.19
C LEU A 270 6.77 15.68 24.79
N ASN A 271 7.87 15.51 24.06
CA ASN A 271 8.35 14.22 23.61
C ASN A 271 9.88 14.13 23.71
N ILE A 272 10.36 12.93 23.95
CA ILE A 272 11.79 12.64 24.13
C ILE A 272 12.13 11.44 23.26
N VAL A 273 13.20 11.60 22.47
CA VAL A 273 13.76 10.52 21.66
C VAL A 273 15.15 10.18 22.16
N ASN A 274 15.41 8.90 22.39
CA ASN A 274 16.73 8.37 22.69
C ASN A 274 17.15 7.38 21.61
N GLN A 275 18.37 7.54 21.15
CA GLN A 275 19.05 6.60 20.24
C GLN A 275 20.40 6.23 20.85
N ASP A 276 20.63 4.94 21.05
CA ASP A 276 21.88 4.40 21.67
C ASP A 276 22.23 5.07 23.00
N GLY A 277 21.19 5.30 23.85
CA GLY A 277 21.33 5.93 25.16
C GLY A 277 21.59 7.44 25.13
N ARG A 278 21.47 8.10 23.97
CA ARG A 278 21.65 9.55 23.80
C ARG A 278 20.38 10.23 23.35
N ARG A 279 20.25 11.51 23.69
CA ARG A 279 19.18 12.35 23.15
C ARG A 279 19.35 12.48 21.64
N ALA A 280 18.25 12.35 20.93
CA ALA A 280 18.21 12.31 19.47
C ALA A 280 16.98 13.02 18.93
N VAL A 281 16.98 13.23 17.62
CA VAL A 281 15.85 13.70 16.84
C VAL A 281 15.45 12.59 15.87
N LEU A 282 14.14 12.32 15.77
CA LEU A 282 13.57 11.25 14.95
C LEU A 282 12.70 11.84 13.85
N PHE A 283 12.96 11.44 12.62
CA PHE A 283 12.05 11.63 11.49
C PHE A 283 11.26 10.37 11.20
N ASN A 284 9.95 10.49 11.22
CA ASN A 284 9.02 9.50 10.69
C ASN A 284 8.69 9.89 9.25
N ILE A 285 9.20 9.14 8.29
CA ILE A 285 8.94 9.40 6.87
C ILE A 285 7.77 8.55 6.45
N LEU A 286 6.68 9.22 6.07
CA LEU A 286 5.43 8.62 5.64
C LEU A 286 5.38 8.56 4.11
N ARG A 287 4.57 7.67 3.59
CA ARG A 287 4.20 7.61 2.20
C ARG A 287 3.07 8.62 1.90
N ASN A 288 3.13 9.28 0.78
CA ASN A 288 2.08 10.19 0.32
C ASN A 288 1.17 9.48 -0.69
N GLY A 289 -0.12 9.35 -0.38
CA GLY A 289 -1.14 8.79 -1.26
C GLY A 289 -0.77 7.42 -1.84
N SER A 290 -0.79 7.28 -3.16
CA SER A 290 -0.52 6.04 -3.90
C SER A 290 0.97 5.81 -4.24
N ALA A 291 1.89 6.56 -3.63
CA ALA A 291 3.32 6.37 -3.86
C ALA A 291 3.78 4.98 -3.39
N SER A 292 4.72 4.37 -4.11
CA SER A 292 5.28 3.07 -3.73
C SER A 292 6.21 3.19 -2.52
N THR A 293 5.98 2.38 -1.49
CA THR A 293 6.87 2.27 -0.33
C THR A 293 8.32 1.99 -0.73
N MET A 294 8.54 1.04 -1.64
CA MET A 294 9.87 0.73 -2.16
C MET A 294 10.49 1.89 -2.92
N GLY A 295 9.68 2.65 -3.69
CA GLY A 295 10.13 3.84 -4.42
C GLY A 295 10.64 4.93 -3.47
N VAL A 296 9.87 5.26 -2.44
CA VAL A 296 10.22 6.27 -1.42
C VAL A 296 11.50 5.88 -0.67
N VAL A 297 11.59 4.63 -0.19
CA VAL A 297 12.76 4.16 0.54
C VAL A 297 14.03 4.16 -0.31
N ASN A 298 13.94 3.71 -1.56
CA ASN A 298 15.10 3.70 -2.47
C ASN A 298 15.55 5.13 -2.82
N ALA A 299 14.62 6.05 -3.08
CA ALA A 299 14.93 7.46 -3.33
C ALA A 299 15.58 8.12 -2.12
N LEU A 300 15.10 7.81 -0.90
CA LEU A 300 15.69 8.31 0.34
C LEU A 300 17.11 7.76 0.55
N LYS A 301 17.32 6.46 0.37
CA LYS A 301 18.65 5.85 0.49
C LYS A 301 19.64 6.44 -0.51
N ALA A 302 19.20 6.76 -1.72
CA ALA A 302 20.01 7.44 -2.73
C ALA A 302 20.33 8.89 -2.35
N ALA A 303 19.40 9.61 -1.67
CA ALA A 303 19.60 10.98 -1.22
C ALA A 303 20.45 11.09 0.07
N LEU A 304 20.50 10.04 0.90
CA LEU A 304 21.12 10.06 2.22
C LEU A 304 22.62 10.47 2.21
N PRO A 305 23.48 10.02 1.27
CA PRO A 305 24.86 10.46 1.20
C PRO A 305 25.01 11.97 0.99
N ARG A 306 24.15 12.54 0.13
CA ARG A 306 24.11 14.00 -0.10
C ARG A 306 23.65 14.74 1.14
N ILE A 307 22.62 14.25 1.84
CA ILE A 307 22.13 14.85 3.08
C ILE A 307 23.24 14.84 4.15
N LYS A 308 23.93 13.72 4.31
CA LYS A 308 25.07 13.61 5.24
C LYS A 308 26.22 14.56 4.92
N SER A 309 26.44 14.94 3.67
CA SER A 309 27.49 15.89 3.28
C SER A 309 27.17 17.36 3.58
N ILE A 310 25.89 17.71 3.75
CA ILE A 310 25.41 19.07 4.04
C ILE A 310 25.42 19.34 5.54
N VAL A 311 25.26 18.31 6.36
CA VAL A 311 25.14 18.41 7.82
C VAL A 311 26.53 18.44 8.46
N PRO A 312 26.72 19.15 9.59
CA PRO A 312 27.99 19.12 10.31
C PRO A 312 28.46 17.69 10.63
N PRO A 313 29.76 17.40 10.56
CA PRO A 313 30.31 16.05 10.85
C PRO A 313 30.01 15.55 12.27
N ALA A 314 29.65 16.45 13.17
CA ALA A 314 29.23 16.11 14.53
C ALA A 314 27.86 15.43 14.59
N CYS A 315 27.05 15.54 13.54
CA CYS A 315 25.73 14.90 13.43
C CYS A 315 25.86 13.52 12.82
N ASN A 316 25.37 12.50 13.51
CA ASN A 316 25.26 11.14 13.00
C ASN A 316 23.82 10.89 12.56
N ILE A 317 23.61 10.53 11.29
CA ILE A 317 22.31 10.20 10.72
C ILE A 317 22.26 8.71 10.42
N GLU A 318 21.32 8.00 11.01
CA GLU A 318 21.15 6.56 10.85
C GLU A 318 19.71 6.18 10.51
N ILE A 319 19.55 5.10 9.73
CA ILE A 319 18.26 4.48 9.48
C ILE A 319 17.97 3.56 10.67
N LEU A 320 16.91 3.86 11.43
CA LEU A 320 16.51 3.07 12.59
C LEU A 320 15.54 1.95 12.21
N THR A 321 14.61 2.25 11.33
CA THR A 321 13.60 1.29 10.84
C THR A 321 13.46 1.44 9.33
N ASP A 322 13.44 0.31 8.64
CA ASP A 322 13.29 0.23 7.19
C ASP A 322 12.29 -0.86 6.83
N GLN A 323 11.09 -0.45 6.48
CA GLN A 323 10.02 -1.39 6.13
C GLN A 323 10.22 -2.05 4.76
N SER A 324 11.09 -1.53 3.90
CA SER A 324 11.40 -2.15 2.61
C SER A 324 12.06 -3.53 2.75
N ILE A 325 12.68 -3.81 3.89
CA ILE A 325 13.26 -5.13 4.19
C ILE A 325 12.16 -6.17 4.25
N PHE A 326 11.11 -5.91 5.04
CA PHE A 326 9.96 -6.80 5.17
C PHE A 326 9.28 -7.07 3.82
N VAL A 327 9.08 -6.02 3.02
CA VAL A 327 8.44 -6.15 1.68
C VAL A 327 9.30 -7.02 0.75
N ARG A 328 10.64 -6.85 0.77
CA ARG A 328 11.55 -7.67 -0.04
C ARG A 328 11.55 -9.14 0.38
N GLU A 329 11.52 -9.39 1.68
CA GLU A 329 11.42 -10.76 2.21
C GLU A 329 10.10 -11.42 1.77
N CYS A 330 8.96 -10.74 1.90
CA CYS A 330 7.67 -11.26 1.43
C CYS A 330 7.68 -11.60 -0.07
N ILE A 331 8.23 -10.72 -0.91
CA ILE A 331 8.39 -11.00 -2.35
C ILE A 331 9.30 -12.22 -2.56
N GLY A 332 10.42 -12.27 -1.86
CA GLY A 332 11.37 -13.37 -1.93
C GLY A 332 10.75 -14.72 -1.53
N GLU A 333 9.93 -14.73 -0.50
CA GLU A 333 9.19 -15.93 -0.05
C GLU A 333 8.21 -16.40 -1.10
N VAL A 334 7.39 -15.52 -1.69
CA VAL A 334 6.45 -15.90 -2.76
C VAL A 334 7.19 -16.48 -3.97
N VAL A 335 8.30 -15.89 -4.37
CA VAL A 335 9.13 -16.42 -5.48
C VAL A 335 9.69 -17.80 -5.09
N ARG A 336 10.17 -17.97 -3.87
CA ARG A 336 10.67 -19.27 -3.37
C ARG A 336 9.57 -20.33 -3.33
N GLU A 337 8.36 -19.99 -2.83
CA GLU A 337 7.21 -20.88 -2.83
C GLU A 337 6.80 -21.27 -4.25
N ALA A 338 6.74 -20.31 -5.17
CA ALA A 338 6.42 -20.58 -6.56
C ALA A 338 7.44 -21.55 -7.22
N LEU A 339 8.73 -21.34 -6.96
CA LEU A 339 9.79 -22.22 -7.48
C LEU A 339 9.77 -23.61 -6.82
N THR A 340 9.55 -23.70 -5.52
CA THR A 340 9.47 -24.98 -4.81
C THR A 340 8.23 -25.77 -5.21
N ALA A 341 7.06 -25.12 -5.30
CA ALA A 341 5.84 -25.75 -5.78
C ALA A 341 5.98 -26.24 -7.22
N ALA A 342 6.51 -25.41 -8.12
CA ALA A 342 6.78 -25.81 -9.51
C ALA A 342 7.78 -26.98 -9.59
N GLY A 343 8.83 -26.96 -8.78
CA GLY A 343 9.84 -28.03 -8.73
C GLY A 343 9.27 -29.36 -8.19
N LEU A 344 8.52 -29.32 -7.09
CA LEU A 344 7.88 -30.52 -6.52
C LEU A 344 6.85 -31.10 -7.48
N THR A 345 6.03 -30.25 -8.10
CA THR A 345 5.07 -30.66 -9.12
C THR A 345 5.74 -31.27 -10.33
N ALA A 346 6.79 -30.63 -10.83
CA ALA A 346 7.57 -31.15 -11.94
C ALA A 346 8.14 -32.55 -11.61
N LEU A 347 8.68 -32.73 -10.42
CA LEU A 347 9.20 -34.01 -9.95
C LEU A 347 8.08 -35.07 -9.85
N MET A 348 6.92 -34.70 -9.31
CA MET A 348 5.76 -35.59 -9.17
C MET A 348 5.22 -36.02 -10.54
N ILE A 349 5.05 -35.09 -11.47
CA ILE A 349 4.59 -35.37 -12.85
C ILE A 349 5.61 -36.24 -13.57
N LEU A 350 6.90 -35.96 -13.41
CA LEU A 350 7.95 -36.78 -13.99
C LEU A 350 7.93 -38.22 -13.43
N ALA A 351 7.69 -38.38 -12.14
CA ALA A 351 7.61 -39.67 -11.49
C ALA A 351 6.37 -40.48 -11.90
N LEU A 352 5.20 -39.82 -12.04
CA LEU A 352 3.93 -40.48 -12.37
C LEU A 352 3.75 -40.71 -13.87
N LEU A 353 4.09 -39.72 -14.72
CA LEU A 353 3.85 -39.79 -16.16
C LEU A 353 5.11 -40.18 -16.94
N GLY A 354 6.31 -40.14 -16.36
CA GLY A 354 7.57 -40.49 -16.98
C GLY A 354 7.96 -39.63 -18.18
N SER A 355 7.30 -38.47 -18.38
CA SER A 355 7.48 -37.61 -19.55
C SER A 355 7.92 -36.19 -19.14
N TRP A 356 9.16 -35.82 -19.43
CA TRP A 356 9.69 -34.48 -19.17
C TRP A 356 8.97 -33.39 -19.99
N ARG A 357 8.36 -33.76 -21.13
CA ARG A 357 7.61 -32.85 -21.99
C ARG A 357 6.31 -32.42 -21.35
N SER A 358 5.59 -33.37 -20.73
CA SER A 358 4.38 -33.07 -19.91
C SER A 358 4.71 -32.19 -18.73
N THR A 359 5.84 -32.46 -18.08
CA THR A 359 6.35 -31.64 -16.97
C THR A 359 6.59 -30.18 -17.40
N LEU A 360 7.17 -29.97 -18.61
CA LEU A 360 7.43 -28.64 -19.16
C LEU A 360 6.12 -27.87 -19.42
N VAL A 361 5.06 -28.54 -19.87
CA VAL A 361 3.76 -27.92 -20.11
C VAL A 361 3.18 -27.35 -18.81
N VAL A 362 3.19 -28.14 -17.71
CA VAL A 362 2.70 -27.67 -16.41
C VAL A 362 3.59 -26.57 -15.84
N ALA A 363 4.91 -26.75 -15.89
CA ALA A 363 5.87 -25.79 -15.39
C ALA A 363 5.77 -24.40 -16.06
N THR A 364 5.31 -24.33 -17.31
CA THR A 364 5.09 -23.05 -18.01
C THR A 364 3.72 -22.44 -17.75
N SER A 365 2.70 -23.24 -17.44
CA SER A 365 1.33 -22.73 -17.18
C SER A 365 1.25 -21.93 -15.89
N ILE A 366 1.98 -22.34 -14.84
CA ILE A 366 1.95 -21.69 -13.52
C ILE A 366 2.44 -20.22 -13.59
N PRO A 367 3.65 -19.92 -14.07
CA PRO A 367 4.10 -18.53 -14.18
C PRO A 367 3.19 -17.67 -15.06
N LEU A 368 2.64 -18.26 -16.12
CA LEU A 368 1.76 -17.54 -17.03
C LEU A 368 0.44 -17.14 -16.37
N ALA A 369 -0.14 -18.03 -15.55
CA ALA A 369 -1.33 -17.73 -14.75
C ALA A 369 -1.06 -16.65 -13.69
N MET A 370 0.11 -16.69 -13.04
CA MET A 370 0.53 -15.66 -12.08
C MET A 370 0.71 -14.30 -12.77
N PHE A 371 1.36 -14.25 -13.94
CA PHE A 371 1.49 -12.99 -14.70
C PHE A 371 0.13 -12.42 -15.11
N ALA A 372 -0.79 -13.27 -15.55
CA ALA A 372 -2.15 -12.85 -15.89
C ALA A 372 -2.88 -12.28 -14.64
N SER A 373 -2.74 -12.91 -13.48
CA SER A 373 -3.30 -12.41 -12.22
C SER A 373 -2.73 -11.03 -11.86
N ILE A 374 -1.42 -10.84 -11.94
CA ILE A 374 -0.76 -9.56 -11.64
C ILE A 374 -1.21 -8.46 -12.62
N ILE A 375 -1.38 -8.78 -13.90
CA ILE A 375 -1.94 -7.83 -14.89
C ILE A 375 -3.35 -7.40 -14.49
N CYS A 376 -4.21 -8.35 -14.09
CA CYS A 376 -5.57 -8.06 -13.65
C CYS A 376 -5.60 -7.24 -12.36
N LEU A 377 -4.76 -7.57 -11.36
CA LEU A 377 -4.63 -6.78 -10.13
C LEU A 377 -4.23 -5.33 -10.43
N LYS A 378 -3.22 -5.12 -11.28
CA LYS A 378 -2.82 -3.78 -11.72
C LYS A 378 -3.94 -3.04 -12.43
N ALA A 379 -4.70 -3.71 -13.30
CA ALA A 379 -5.84 -3.12 -14.01
C ALA A 379 -6.98 -2.71 -13.06
N CYS A 380 -7.13 -3.41 -11.94
CA CYS A 380 -8.08 -3.06 -10.87
C CYS A 380 -7.56 -1.97 -9.92
N GLY A 381 -6.32 -1.49 -10.08
CA GLY A 381 -5.73 -0.47 -9.22
C GLY A 381 -5.11 -1.01 -7.92
N GLU A 382 -5.02 -2.33 -7.79
CA GLU A 382 -4.42 -2.97 -6.62
C GLU A 382 -2.89 -2.88 -6.64
N THR A 383 -2.30 -2.93 -5.43
CA THR A 383 -0.84 -2.93 -5.25
C THR A 383 -0.31 -4.33 -4.95
N ILE A 384 0.98 -4.57 -5.17
CA ILE A 384 1.65 -5.74 -4.61
C ILE A 384 1.91 -5.47 -3.13
N ASN A 385 1.23 -6.22 -2.28
CA ASN A 385 1.32 -6.08 -0.83
C ASN A 385 1.27 -7.46 -0.15
N SER A 386 1.44 -7.52 1.16
CA SER A 386 1.46 -8.79 1.90
C SER A 386 0.21 -9.65 1.66
N MET A 387 -0.96 -9.03 1.48
CA MET A 387 -2.23 -9.74 1.24
C MET A 387 -2.32 -10.28 -0.19
N THR A 388 -2.00 -9.46 -1.21
CA THR A 388 -1.97 -9.94 -2.61
C THR A 388 -0.90 -10.99 -2.84
N LEU A 389 0.28 -10.84 -2.20
CA LEU A 389 1.35 -11.85 -2.23
C LEU A 389 0.92 -13.15 -1.55
N GLY A 390 0.27 -13.08 -0.38
CA GLY A 390 -0.31 -14.25 0.30
C GLY A 390 -1.37 -14.95 -0.55
N GLY A 391 -2.22 -14.18 -1.25
CA GLY A 391 -3.19 -14.72 -2.21
C GLY A 391 -2.52 -15.42 -3.40
N LEU A 392 -1.46 -14.84 -3.95
CA LEU A 392 -0.69 -15.47 -5.03
C LEU A 392 0.03 -16.74 -4.56
N ALA A 393 0.63 -16.75 -3.37
CA ALA A 393 1.25 -17.92 -2.78
C ALA A 393 0.23 -19.07 -2.59
N LEU A 394 -0.95 -18.76 -2.04
CA LEU A 394 -2.05 -19.72 -1.93
C LEU A 394 -2.49 -20.24 -3.31
N ALA A 395 -2.60 -19.36 -4.30
CA ALA A 395 -2.99 -19.73 -5.65
C ALA A 395 -1.99 -20.68 -6.31
N VAL A 396 -0.67 -20.48 -6.11
CA VAL A 396 0.37 -21.35 -6.71
C VAL A 396 0.13 -22.83 -6.37
N GLY A 397 -0.25 -23.13 -5.12
CA GLY A 397 -0.57 -24.50 -4.69
C GLY A 397 -1.76 -25.11 -5.43
N MET A 398 -2.72 -24.27 -5.85
CA MET A 398 -3.95 -24.71 -6.53
C MET A 398 -3.85 -24.70 -8.07
N LEU A 399 -2.97 -23.85 -8.64
CA LEU A 399 -2.82 -23.69 -10.08
C LEU A 399 -2.32 -24.95 -10.81
N VAL A 400 -1.65 -25.82 -10.08
CA VAL A 400 -1.07 -27.08 -10.59
C VAL A 400 -2.14 -28.01 -11.11
N ASP A 401 -3.29 -28.06 -10.45
CA ASP A 401 -4.32 -29.10 -10.68
C ASP A 401 -4.94 -28.99 -12.07
N ASP A 402 -5.29 -27.80 -12.53
CA ASP A 402 -5.95 -27.59 -13.84
C ASP A 402 -5.12 -28.11 -15.03
N ALA A 403 -3.82 -27.81 -15.03
CA ALA A 403 -2.93 -28.25 -16.09
C ALA A 403 -2.60 -29.73 -16.01
N THR A 404 -2.46 -30.27 -14.78
CA THR A 404 -2.13 -31.67 -14.53
C THR A 404 -3.27 -32.59 -14.97
N VAL A 405 -4.50 -32.30 -14.55
CA VAL A 405 -5.69 -33.07 -14.92
C VAL A 405 -5.93 -33.08 -16.43
N GLU A 406 -5.69 -31.95 -17.10
CA GLU A 406 -5.78 -31.85 -18.55
C GLU A 406 -4.78 -32.79 -19.24
N ILE A 407 -3.52 -32.72 -18.85
CA ILE A 407 -2.44 -33.52 -19.45
C ILE A 407 -2.64 -35.00 -19.16
N GLU A 408 -3.01 -35.38 -17.95
CA GLU A 408 -3.28 -36.77 -17.60
C GLU A 408 -4.40 -37.35 -18.46
N ASN A 409 -5.47 -36.58 -18.65
CA ASN A 409 -6.58 -37.04 -19.48
C ASN A 409 -6.21 -37.13 -21.00
N VAL A 410 -5.35 -36.23 -21.48
CA VAL A 410 -4.78 -36.33 -22.82
C VAL A 410 -3.92 -37.61 -22.96
N HIS A 411 -3.07 -37.90 -21.98
CA HIS A 411 -2.27 -39.14 -21.96
C HIS A 411 -3.14 -40.39 -21.94
N ARG A 412 -4.21 -40.40 -21.13
CA ARG A 412 -5.16 -41.52 -21.09
C ARG A 412 -5.82 -41.77 -22.44
N ASN A 413 -6.22 -40.71 -23.14
CA ASN A 413 -6.81 -40.83 -24.49
C ASN A 413 -5.78 -41.23 -25.54
N LEU A 414 -4.51 -40.82 -25.43
CA LEU A 414 -3.40 -41.30 -26.27
C LEU A 414 -3.12 -42.78 -26.03
N GLY A 415 -3.11 -43.24 -24.76
CA GLY A 415 -2.96 -44.65 -24.41
C GLY A 415 -4.11 -45.54 -24.94
N ALA A 416 -5.29 -44.97 -25.19
CA ALA A 416 -6.40 -45.63 -25.84
C ALA A 416 -6.27 -45.71 -27.39
N GLY A 417 -5.13 -45.29 -27.96
CA GLY A 417 -4.82 -45.41 -29.39
C GLY A 417 -5.43 -44.29 -30.26
N LYS A 418 -5.88 -43.20 -29.70
CA LYS A 418 -6.42 -42.06 -30.46
C LYS A 418 -5.29 -41.22 -31.07
N ASN A 419 -5.55 -40.63 -32.25
CA ASN A 419 -4.64 -39.63 -32.82
C ASN A 419 -4.52 -38.40 -31.88
N ILE A 420 -3.36 -37.75 -31.83
CA ILE A 420 -3.00 -36.65 -30.93
C ILE A 420 -4.08 -35.54 -30.90
N GLU A 421 -4.58 -35.09 -32.04
CA GLU A 421 -5.60 -34.05 -32.11
C GLU A 421 -6.94 -34.48 -31.47
N ARG A 422 -7.37 -35.73 -31.75
CA ARG A 422 -8.56 -36.31 -31.13
C ARG A 422 -8.36 -36.57 -29.65
N ALA A 423 -7.19 -37.04 -29.24
CA ALA A 423 -6.88 -37.29 -27.84
C ALA A 423 -6.93 -35.98 -27.03
N ILE A 424 -6.44 -34.87 -27.58
CA ILE A 424 -6.51 -33.54 -26.96
C ILE A 424 -7.97 -33.05 -26.88
N LEU A 425 -8.73 -33.13 -27.99
CA LEU A 425 -10.12 -32.67 -28.02
C LEU A 425 -11.01 -33.45 -27.06
N ASP A 426 -10.93 -34.78 -27.11
CA ASP A 426 -11.73 -35.67 -26.24
C ASP A 426 -11.29 -35.51 -24.78
N GLY A 427 -9.98 -35.42 -24.54
CA GLY A 427 -9.41 -35.17 -23.21
C GLY A 427 -9.90 -33.87 -22.59
N ALA A 428 -9.77 -32.79 -23.36
CA ALA A 428 -10.26 -31.48 -22.93
C ALA A 428 -11.78 -31.45 -22.69
N GLN A 429 -12.56 -32.17 -23.55
CA GLN A 429 -14.01 -32.24 -23.39
C GLN A 429 -14.45 -32.94 -22.11
N GLN A 430 -13.80 -34.03 -21.76
CA GLN A 430 -14.14 -34.82 -20.60
C GLN A 430 -13.95 -34.08 -19.29
N VAL A 431 -12.92 -33.22 -19.20
CA VAL A 431 -12.57 -32.49 -17.98
C VAL A 431 -13.04 -31.03 -17.99
N ALA A 432 -13.60 -30.52 -19.10
CA ALA A 432 -13.99 -29.11 -19.22
C ALA A 432 -14.99 -28.66 -18.15
N LEU A 433 -16.09 -29.38 -18.01
CA LEU A 433 -17.14 -29.00 -17.07
C LEU A 433 -16.74 -29.25 -15.61
N PRO A 434 -16.16 -30.42 -15.23
CA PRO A 434 -15.65 -30.62 -13.88
C PRO A 434 -14.62 -29.58 -13.45
N ALA A 435 -13.65 -29.24 -14.31
CA ALA A 435 -12.64 -28.24 -14.01
C ALA A 435 -13.26 -26.83 -13.86
N LEU A 436 -14.22 -26.45 -14.73
CA LEU A 436 -14.93 -25.16 -14.56
C LEU A 436 -15.66 -25.08 -13.23
N VAL A 437 -16.39 -26.14 -12.87
CA VAL A 437 -17.14 -26.19 -11.60
C VAL A 437 -16.18 -26.11 -10.41
N SER A 438 -15.05 -26.83 -10.46
CA SER A 438 -14.02 -26.77 -9.41
C SER A 438 -13.43 -25.36 -9.29
N THR A 439 -13.04 -24.73 -10.39
CA THR A 439 -12.50 -23.37 -10.41
C THR A 439 -13.51 -22.35 -9.86
N LEU A 440 -14.78 -22.44 -10.29
CA LEU A 440 -15.85 -21.58 -9.77
C LEU A 440 -16.14 -21.84 -8.29
N ALA A 441 -16.08 -23.09 -7.84
CA ALA A 441 -16.24 -23.43 -6.42
C ALA A 441 -15.15 -22.80 -5.56
N ILE A 442 -13.90 -22.80 -6.01
CA ILE A 442 -12.79 -22.12 -5.34
C ILE A 442 -13.02 -20.61 -5.35
N CYS A 443 -13.39 -20.03 -6.49
CA CYS A 443 -13.64 -18.58 -6.58
C CYS A 443 -14.77 -18.12 -5.67
N ILE A 444 -15.84 -18.91 -5.53
CA ILE A 444 -17.01 -18.57 -4.71
C ILE A 444 -16.69 -18.51 -3.21
N VAL A 445 -15.68 -19.26 -2.75
CA VAL A 445 -15.22 -19.20 -1.36
C VAL A 445 -14.68 -17.80 -0.99
N PHE A 446 -14.14 -17.06 -1.95
CA PHE A 446 -13.60 -15.71 -1.73
C PHE A 446 -14.63 -14.59 -1.93
N VAL A 447 -15.79 -14.87 -2.51
CA VAL A 447 -16.86 -13.86 -2.70
C VAL A 447 -17.35 -13.25 -1.38
N PRO A 448 -17.51 -13.99 -0.28
CA PRO A 448 -17.92 -13.41 1.01
C PRO A 448 -17.00 -12.32 1.55
N LEU A 449 -15.74 -12.25 1.12
CA LEU A 449 -14.81 -11.20 1.54
C LEU A 449 -15.29 -9.80 1.15
N ILE A 450 -16.11 -9.68 0.10
CA ILE A 450 -16.69 -8.41 -0.36
C ILE A 450 -17.71 -7.86 0.65
N PHE A 451 -18.33 -8.73 1.45
CA PHE A 451 -19.34 -8.36 2.45
C PHE A 451 -18.76 -8.07 3.84
N LEU A 452 -17.44 -8.16 4.01
CA LEU A 452 -16.79 -7.76 5.25
C LEU A 452 -16.95 -6.24 5.48
N SER A 453 -16.97 -5.85 6.76
CA SER A 453 -16.87 -4.44 7.16
C SER A 453 -15.43 -3.93 7.03
N GLU A 454 -15.28 -2.63 6.86
CA GLU A 454 -13.95 -1.99 6.93
C GLU A 454 -13.43 -2.04 8.40
N PRO A 455 -12.12 -2.19 8.66
CA PRO A 455 -11.01 -2.27 7.69
C PRO A 455 -10.74 -3.66 7.10
N SER A 456 -11.42 -4.71 7.61
CA SER A 456 -11.16 -6.11 7.21
C SER A 456 -11.40 -6.33 5.72
N ARG A 457 -12.41 -5.68 5.15
CA ARG A 457 -12.70 -5.74 3.71
C ARG A 457 -11.50 -5.27 2.88
N SER A 458 -10.95 -4.09 3.19
CA SER A 458 -9.81 -3.52 2.46
C SER A 458 -8.55 -4.38 2.57
N LEU A 459 -8.41 -5.17 3.65
CA LEU A 459 -7.29 -6.09 3.82
C LEU A 459 -7.48 -7.39 3.01
N PHE A 460 -8.65 -8.02 3.08
CA PHE A 460 -8.83 -9.38 2.55
C PHE A 460 -9.36 -9.44 1.11
N VAL A 461 -10.02 -8.39 0.61
CA VAL A 461 -10.50 -8.37 -0.80
C VAL A 461 -9.33 -8.49 -1.79
N PRO A 462 -8.21 -7.77 -1.66
CA PRO A 462 -7.06 -7.92 -2.56
C PRO A 462 -6.48 -9.35 -2.56
N LEU A 463 -6.46 -10.04 -1.41
CA LEU A 463 -6.07 -11.44 -1.31
C LEU A 463 -7.00 -12.33 -2.14
N GLY A 464 -8.32 -12.18 -1.95
CA GLY A 464 -9.33 -12.95 -2.70
C GLY A 464 -9.26 -12.68 -4.20
N MET A 465 -9.06 -11.41 -4.60
CA MET A 465 -8.91 -11.03 -6.01
C MET A 465 -7.68 -11.69 -6.65
N ALA A 466 -6.55 -11.72 -5.94
CA ALA A 466 -5.33 -12.38 -6.43
C ALA A 466 -5.56 -13.86 -6.73
N VAL A 467 -6.26 -14.58 -5.82
CA VAL A 467 -6.60 -15.99 -6.01
C VAL A 467 -7.59 -16.17 -7.16
N ILE A 468 -8.68 -15.41 -7.18
CA ILE A 468 -9.71 -15.51 -8.22
C ILE A 468 -9.12 -15.28 -9.61
N PHE A 469 -8.32 -14.23 -9.79
CA PHE A 469 -7.69 -13.94 -11.09
C PHE A 469 -6.70 -15.02 -11.50
N ALA A 470 -5.91 -15.55 -10.57
CA ALA A 470 -4.97 -16.63 -10.85
C ALA A 470 -5.71 -17.92 -11.28
N MET A 471 -6.76 -18.31 -10.56
CA MET A 471 -7.55 -19.49 -10.87
C MET A 471 -8.28 -19.38 -12.22
N LEU A 472 -8.92 -18.24 -12.50
CA LEU A 472 -9.60 -18.00 -13.77
C LEU A 472 -8.60 -18.00 -14.95
N ALA A 473 -7.43 -17.39 -14.73
CA ALA A 473 -6.36 -17.41 -15.72
C ALA A 473 -5.85 -18.84 -15.97
N SER A 474 -5.64 -19.65 -14.92
CA SER A 474 -5.24 -21.06 -15.03
C SER A 474 -6.22 -21.86 -15.86
N TYR A 475 -7.52 -21.75 -15.52
CA TYR A 475 -8.56 -22.41 -16.32
C TYR A 475 -8.54 -21.96 -17.78
N GLY A 476 -8.40 -20.65 -18.05
CA GLY A 476 -8.27 -20.13 -19.42
C GLY A 476 -7.05 -20.70 -20.17
N LEU A 477 -5.90 -20.76 -19.51
CA LEU A 477 -4.66 -21.30 -20.07
C LEU A 477 -4.74 -22.82 -20.29
N SER A 478 -5.38 -23.56 -19.38
CA SER A 478 -5.61 -25.00 -19.55
C SER A 478 -6.47 -25.31 -20.77
N ARG A 479 -7.34 -24.38 -21.24
CA ARG A 479 -8.18 -24.54 -22.44
C ARG A 479 -7.54 -23.97 -23.72
N THR A 480 -6.41 -23.29 -23.63
CA THR A 480 -5.78 -22.62 -24.77
C THR A 480 -4.32 -23.04 -24.97
N VAL A 481 -3.45 -22.68 -24.03
CA VAL A 481 -2.00 -22.87 -24.12
C VAL A 481 -1.62 -24.33 -23.88
N VAL A 482 -2.22 -24.99 -22.87
CA VAL A 482 -1.91 -26.39 -22.52
C VAL A 482 -2.22 -27.35 -23.67
N PRO A 483 -3.42 -27.35 -24.33
CA PRO A 483 -3.70 -28.16 -25.49
C PRO A 483 -2.73 -27.92 -26.66
N LEU A 484 -2.34 -26.67 -26.86
CA LEU A 484 -1.38 -26.32 -27.93
C LEU A 484 0.02 -26.87 -27.63
N MET A 485 0.49 -26.73 -26.38
CA MET A 485 1.77 -27.30 -25.96
C MET A 485 1.75 -28.83 -26.01
N CYS A 486 0.64 -29.47 -25.64
CA CYS A 486 0.47 -30.93 -25.82
C CYS A 486 0.59 -31.35 -27.29
N LYS A 487 -0.03 -30.62 -28.23
CA LYS A 487 0.09 -30.91 -29.66
C LYS A 487 1.54 -30.84 -30.14
N THR A 488 2.27 -29.78 -29.73
CA THR A 488 3.64 -29.55 -30.21
C THR A 488 4.68 -30.47 -29.55
N LEU A 489 4.55 -30.71 -28.23
CA LEU A 489 5.54 -31.45 -27.45
C LEU A 489 5.27 -32.96 -27.43
N LEU A 490 4.01 -33.40 -27.30
CA LEU A 490 3.65 -34.82 -27.24
C LEU A 490 3.46 -35.44 -28.62
N GLY A 491 3.09 -34.65 -29.65
CA GLY A 491 2.96 -35.11 -31.01
C GLY A 491 4.24 -35.74 -31.56
N SER A 492 5.38 -35.16 -31.30
CA SER A 492 6.69 -35.67 -31.73
C SER A 492 7.12 -36.98 -31.04
N GLU A 493 6.53 -37.32 -29.90
CA GLU A 493 6.83 -38.56 -29.17
C GLU A 493 6.05 -39.75 -29.72
N HIS A 494 4.87 -39.51 -30.26
CA HIS A 494 4.01 -40.54 -30.85
C HIS A 494 4.49 -40.95 -32.26
N GLU A 495 5.02 -40.02 -33.06
CA GLU A 495 5.63 -40.34 -34.37
C GLU A 495 6.87 -41.25 -34.23
N HIS A 496 7.62 -41.14 -33.12
CA HIS A 496 8.80 -41.98 -32.89
C HIS A 496 8.48 -43.36 -32.28
N LYS A 497 7.28 -43.55 -31.69
CA LYS A 497 6.85 -44.82 -31.06
C LYS A 497 5.84 -45.60 -31.89
N ALA A 498 5.41 -45.11 -33.05
CA ALA A 498 4.54 -45.86 -33.93
C ALA A 498 5.33 -47.09 -34.49
N PRO A 499 4.97 -48.34 -34.16
CA PRO A 499 5.58 -49.50 -34.79
C PRO A 499 5.27 -49.41 -36.28
N HIS A 500 6.28 -49.60 -37.13
CA HIS A 500 6.09 -49.85 -38.56
C HIS A 500 5.09 -50.99 -38.70
N SER A 501 3.84 -50.65 -38.93
CA SER A 501 2.87 -51.65 -39.40
C SER A 501 3.33 -52.15 -40.75
N PRO A 502 3.51 -53.47 -40.92
CA PRO A 502 3.79 -54.00 -42.25
C PRO A 502 2.64 -53.62 -43.21
N PRO A 503 2.91 -53.49 -44.50
CA PRO A 503 1.89 -53.15 -45.48
C PRO A 503 0.72 -54.10 -45.36
N ARG A 504 -0.49 -53.63 -45.26
CA ARG A 504 -1.69 -54.46 -45.40
C ARG A 504 -1.68 -55.12 -46.70
N GLU A 505 -1.47 -56.45 -46.72
CA GLU A 505 -1.81 -57.28 -47.86
C GLU A 505 -3.26 -57.06 -48.24
N GLN A 506 -3.51 -56.73 -49.48
CA GLN A 506 -4.85 -56.65 -50.06
C GLN A 506 -5.56 -58.00 -49.90
N PRO A 507 -6.84 -58.05 -49.49
CA PRO A 507 -7.59 -59.30 -49.47
C PRO A 507 -7.68 -59.84 -50.88
N GLN A 508 -7.11 -61.06 -51.11
CA GLN A 508 -7.39 -61.86 -52.33
C GLN A 508 -8.90 -62.08 -52.38
N GLU A 509 -9.48 -61.75 -53.54
CA GLU A 509 -10.82 -62.18 -53.95
C GLU A 509 -10.93 -63.68 -53.86
N LEU A 510 -11.61 -64.20 -52.86
CA LEU A 510 -12.07 -65.60 -52.84
C LEU A 510 -13.33 -65.70 -53.67
N SER A 511 -13.13 -66.40 -54.83
CA SER A 511 -14.17 -66.84 -55.76
C SER A 511 -15.33 -67.55 -55.06
N ALA A 512 -16.52 -67.24 -55.53
CA ALA A 512 -17.82 -67.77 -55.11
C ALA A 512 -17.79 -69.30 -54.90
N VAL A 513 -18.06 -69.76 -53.69
CA VAL A 513 -18.45 -71.12 -53.37
C VAL A 513 -19.94 -71.10 -53.05
N ASN A 514 -20.71 -71.85 -53.88
CA ASN A 514 -22.15 -72.07 -53.77
C ASN A 514 -22.58 -72.53 -52.38
N TRP A 515 -23.44 -71.75 -51.78
CA TRP A 515 -24.12 -72.11 -50.50
C TRP A 515 -25.47 -72.79 -50.84
N ILE A 516 -25.66 -74.06 -50.38
CA ILE A 516 -26.92 -74.79 -50.44
C ILE A 516 -27.53 -74.77 -49.01
N PRO A 517 -28.80 -74.33 -48.82
CA PRO A 517 -29.43 -74.29 -47.49
C PRO A 517 -29.98 -75.69 -47.11
N PRO A 518 -29.87 -76.15 -45.82
CA PRO A 518 -30.59 -77.36 -45.38
C PRO A 518 -32.03 -77.01 -45.01
N SER A 519 -32.91 -77.91 -45.41
CA SER A 519 -34.38 -77.95 -45.27
C SER A 519 -34.85 -77.97 -43.84
N ALA A 520 -36.03 -77.37 -43.67
CA ALA A 520 -36.83 -77.34 -42.44
C ALA A 520 -37.36 -78.74 -42.05
N THR A 521 -37.29 -79.09 -40.78
CA THR A 521 -38.24 -80.02 -40.18
C THR A 521 -38.77 -79.43 -38.87
N ALA A 522 -40.10 -79.41 -38.81
CA ALA A 522 -40.94 -78.96 -37.71
C ALA A 522 -40.89 -79.93 -36.52
N HIS A 523 -41.07 -79.45 -35.31
CA HIS A 523 -41.95 -80.03 -34.29
C HIS A 523 -42.17 -79.04 -33.16
N GLU A 524 -43.27 -78.61 -33.04
CA GLU A 524 -44.47 -78.48 -32.19
C GLU A 524 -44.26 -78.70 -30.68
N LYS A 525 -44.97 -77.82 -29.93
CA LYS A 525 -45.64 -77.96 -28.65
C LYS A 525 -44.95 -77.52 -27.37
N GLY A 526 -45.68 -76.59 -26.69
CA GLY A 526 -45.81 -76.62 -25.29
C GLY A 526 -45.86 -75.27 -24.56
N GLY A 527 -47.07 -74.72 -24.46
CA GLY A 527 -47.38 -73.47 -23.78
C GLY A 527 -47.26 -73.51 -22.27
N ARG A 528 -47.21 -72.33 -21.72
CA ARG A 528 -47.97 -71.82 -20.55
C ARG A 528 -47.52 -70.42 -20.13
N LYS A 529 -48.46 -69.50 -20.24
CA LYS A 529 -48.56 -68.28 -19.42
C LYS A 529 -49.30 -68.65 -18.11
N PRO A 530 -49.52 -67.78 -17.13
CA PRO A 530 -48.79 -66.61 -16.58
C PRO A 530 -48.75 -66.63 -15.00
N THR A 531 -48.19 -65.61 -14.35
CA THR A 531 -48.80 -64.83 -13.22
C THR A 531 -47.71 -63.93 -12.56
N ARG A 532 -48.02 -62.69 -12.54
CA ARG A 532 -48.05 -61.67 -11.47
C ARG A 532 -47.61 -62.13 -10.08
N HIS A 533 -46.58 -61.47 -9.53
CA HIS A 533 -46.75 -60.57 -8.36
C HIS A 533 -45.67 -59.49 -8.37
#